data_73c001c3562c9cf804ad5df75529d58d
#
_entry.id   73c001c3562c9cf804ad5df75529d58d
#
_cell.length_a   1.000
_cell.length_b   1.000
_cell.length_c   1.000
_cell.angle_alpha   90.00
_cell.angle_beta   90.00
_cell.angle_gamma   90.00
#
_symmetry.space_group_name_H-M   'P 1'
#
loop_
_entity.id
_entity.type
_entity.pdbx_description
1 polymer ?
#
loop_
_entity_poly.entity_id
_entity_poly.type
_entity_poly.pdbx_seq_one_letter_code
_entity_poly.pdbx_strand_id
1 'polypeptide(L)'
;MEVAKEPKKVGEGSYGCVYHPPLFSKSENKRTDPYQVSKIQEKNQETINEIKIGEKIQTVPNFSFYFAPLLKTQEITVSQMNEEELDDCDVVQKNPNKKFVSNRMEYVGKNTLMEVVNHSLGKCVHNSQFTKKFLMNLVDIHKYLLYSAELLSNHGVLHCDIKSNNIMFHDQNKVYVVIDFGLGTLSETISWTNYKNTEGKPFGILVDSYIPWNIDILFLSYISRIIQPLEASGKQYVSRVENEKVWKEKVKPDNVSTMKSMVKKFLESNKVFQNKTIFTEKDLKTFEQNYHKLITSWKGKTWEEVWQQLERGKNTWDTYSINVMMMGFIENTNMDQFLKVDTKNIKKVEKLQETLPKTLRMAFTGSTGTLEPLHFFKQYILFIKQSILALPKERPTGNMCLQTIGPMFKKIPKVNYVMLENFLANSVTTSKNYEKTIKKQEDRTLQLILQENKIRKQANKMHA
;
A
#
# COMPACT_ATOMS: atom_id res chain seq x y z
N MET A 1 -31.83 -24.57 -13.23
CA MET A 1 -31.35 -24.33 -11.85
C MET A 1 -29.85 -24.59 -11.86
N GLU A 2 -29.01 -23.54 -11.76
CA GLU A 2 -27.60 -23.79 -11.54
C GLU A 2 -27.44 -24.44 -10.17
N VAL A 3 -26.73 -25.54 -10.14
CA VAL A 3 -26.37 -26.23 -8.88
C VAL A 3 -25.57 -25.22 -8.03
N ALA A 4 -26.04 -24.94 -6.82
CA ALA A 4 -25.35 -24.07 -5.88
C ALA A 4 -23.92 -24.58 -5.69
N LYS A 5 -22.94 -23.81 -6.09
CA LYS A 5 -21.52 -24.16 -5.89
C LYS A 5 -21.24 -24.18 -4.39
N GLU A 6 -20.58 -25.23 -3.94
CA GLU A 6 -20.10 -25.31 -2.55
C GLU A 6 -19.08 -24.18 -2.27
N PRO A 7 -19.12 -23.58 -1.06
CA PRO A 7 -18.13 -22.60 -0.66
C PRO A 7 -16.71 -23.19 -0.72
N LYS A 8 -15.78 -22.41 -1.28
CA LYS A 8 -14.35 -22.77 -1.34
C LYS A 8 -13.51 -21.64 -0.81
N LYS A 9 -12.47 -21.97 -0.07
CA LYS A 9 -11.48 -21.01 0.36
C LYS A 9 -10.78 -20.42 -0.86
N VAL A 10 -10.87 -19.10 -1.03
CA VAL A 10 -10.25 -18.34 -2.14
C VAL A 10 -9.10 -17.47 -1.68
N GLY A 11 -8.94 -17.29 -0.35
CA GLY A 11 -7.83 -16.54 0.23
C GLY A 11 -7.68 -16.83 1.71
N GLU A 12 -6.46 -16.68 2.21
CA GLU A 12 -6.12 -16.76 3.62
C GLU A 12 -5.08 -15.70 3.95
N GLY A 13 -5.31 -15.01 5.06
CA GLY A 13 -4.40 -14.00 5.58
C GLY A 13 -4.19 -14.17 7.08
N SER A 14 -3.36 -13.30 7.67
CA SER A 14 -3.07 -13.32 9.10
C SER A 14 -4.29 -13.22 10.00
N TYR A 15 -5.36 -12.66 9.47
CA TYR A 15 -6.53 -12.28 10.24
C TYR A 15 -7.75 -13.16 9.94
N GLY A 16 -7.70 -14.05 8.92
CA GLY A 16 -8.83 -14.89 8.61
C GLY A 16 -8.78 -15.51 7.22
N CYS A 17 -9.85 -16.25 6.90
CA CYS A 17 -10.02 -16.99 5.66
C CYS A 17 -11.19 -16.40 4.86
N VAL A 18 -11.03 -16.33 3.54
CA VAL A 18 -12.05 -15.81 2.62
C VAL A 18 -12.61 -16.95 1.78
N TYR A 19 -13.94 -17.05 1.72
CA TYR A 19 -14.69 -18.10 1.02
C TYR A 19 -15.58 -17.52 -0.07
N HIS A 20 -15.62 -18.20 -1.22
CA HIS A 20 -16.52 -17.89 -2.34
C HIS A 20 -17.15 -19.15 -2.92
N PRO A 21 -18.46 -19.25 -3.07
CA PRO A 21 -19.49 -18.35 -2.50
C PRO A 21 -19.39 -18.24 -0.97
N PRO A 22 -20.11 -17.27 -0.35
CA PRO A 22 -19.97 -17.03 1.08
C PRO A 22 -20.46 -18.23 1.91
N LEU A 23 -19.78 -18.46 3.04
CA LEU A 23 -20.23 -19.40 4.07
C LEU A 23 -21.50 -18.88 4.77
N PHE A 24 -22.40 -19.79 5.14
CA PHE A 24 -23.63 -19.48 5.89
C PHE A 24 -23.63 -20.26 7.20
N SER A 25 -24.19 -19.65 8.24
CA SER A 25 -24.49 -20.39 9.48
C SER A 25 -25.58 -21.42 9.25
N LYS A 26 -25.62 -22.49 10.07
CA LYS A 26 -26.65 -23.54 10.01
C LYS A 26 -28.07 -22.99 10.12
N SER A 27 -28.26 -21.83 10.71
CA SER A 27 -29.55 -21.16 10.89
C SER A 27 -29.95 -20.23 9.73
N GLU A 28 -29.03 -19.90 8.82
CA GLU A 28 -29.33 -19.06 7.68
C GLU A 28 -29.93 -19.86 6.52
N ASN A 29 -30.98 -19.31 5.88
CA ASN A 29 -31.47 -19.87 4.63
C ASN A 29 -30.37 -19.74 3.56
N LYS A 30 -29.83 -20.86 3.11
CA LYS A 30 -28.77 -20.92 2.09
C LYS A 30 -29.27 -20.30 0.78
N ARG A 31 -29.04 -19.00 0.60
CA ARG A 31 -29.11 -18.35 -0.70
C ARG A 31 -27.68 -18.12 -1.15
N THR A 32 -27.23 -18.89 -2.13
CA THR A 32 -25.93 -18.66 -2.76
C THR A 32 -25.96 -17.32 -3.46
N ASP A 33 -25.20 -16.35 -2.94
CA ASP A 33 -24.96 -15.10 -3.61
C ASP A 33 -23.58 -15.15 -4.28
N PRO A 34 -23.52 -15.37 -5.60
CA PRO A 34 -22.24 -15.47 -6.31
C PRO A 34 -21.48 -14.14 -6.40
N TYR A 35 -22.10 -13.06 -5.97
CA TYR A 35 -21.49 -11.72 -5.96
C TYR A 35 -20.92 -11.32 -4.61
N GLN A 36 -20.94 -12.22 -3.63
CA GLN A 36 -20.38 -11.98 -2.31
C GLN A 36 -19.35 -13.03 -1.93
N VAL A 37 -18.49 -12.65 -1.00
CA VAL A 37 -17.58 -13.51 -0.25
C VAL A 37 -17.84 -13.37 1.24
N SER A 38 -17.45 -14.38 2.02
CA SER A 38 -17.36 -14.28 3.48
C SER A 38 -15.91 -14.33 3.94
N LYS A 39 -15.51 -13.38 4.80
CA LYS A 39 -14.24 -13.38 5.53
C LYS A 39 -14.49 -13.81 6.96
N ILE A 40 -13.96 -14.96 7.35
CA ILE A 40 -14.06 -15.48 8.72
C ILE A 40 -12.84 -15.00 9.49
N GLN A 41 -13.05 -14.25 10.55
CA GLN A 41 -11.99 -13.62 11.35
C GLN A 41 -12.24 -13.82 12.85
N GLU A 42 -11.15 -13.86 13.63
CA GLU A 42 -11.27 -13.79 15.10
C GLU A 42 -11.88 -12.43 15.49
N LYS A 43 -12.85 -12.43 16.39
CA LYS A 43 -13.41 -11.18 16.95
C LYS A 43 -12.40 -10.56 17.91
N ASN A 44 -11.67 -9.57 17.43
CA ASN A 44 -10.67 -8.81 18.18
C ASN A 44 -10.77 -7.31 17.86
N GLN A 45 -9.91 -6.50 18.44
CA GLN A 45 -9.95 -5.03 18.26
C GLN A 45 -9.62 -4.62 16.81
N GLU A 46 -8.75 -5.33 16.13
CA GLU A 46 -8.42 -5.10 14.72
C GLU A 46 -9.65 -5.32 13.83
N THR A 47 -10.38 -6.42 14.06
CA THR A 47 -11.62 -6.72 13.34
C THR A 47 -12.71 -5.68 13.60
N ILE A 48 -12.87 -5.23 14.86
CA ILE A 48 -13.82 -4.17 15.21
C ILE A 48 -13.47 -2.86 14.49
N ASN A 49 -12.18 -2.54 14.37
CA ASN A 49 -11.73 -1.37 13.65
C ASN A 49 -12.01 -1.49 12.13
N GLU A 50 -11.75 -2.66 11.54
CA GLU A 50 -12.05 -2.92 10.11
C GLU A 50 -13.55 -2.79 9.81
N ILE A 51 -14.43 -3.22 10.74
CA ILE A 51 -15.89 -3.04 10.63
C ILE A 51 -16.25 -1.55 10.62
N LYS A 52 -15.73 -0.76 11.56
CA LYS A 52 -15.98 0.70 11.59
C LYS A 52 -15.50 1.40 10.33
N ILE A 53 -14.36 0.99 9.79
CA ILE A 53 -13.86 1.50 8.52
C ILE A 53 -14.83 1.14 7.39
N GLY A 54 -15.31 -0.11 7.35
CA GLY A 54 -16.30 -0.56 6.37
C GLY A 54 -17.58 0.26 6.40
N GLU A 55 -18.12 0.51 7.58
CA GLU A 55 -19.29 1.39 7.77
C GLU A 55 -19.02 2.80 7.25
N LYS A 56 -17.83 3.34 7.50
CA LYS A 56 -17.44 4.68 7.02
C LYS A 56 -17.32 4.73 5.51
N ILE A 57 -16.71 3.71 4.89
CA ILE A 57 -16.57 3.63 3.43
C ILE A 57 -17.93 3.53 2.73
N GLN A 58 -18.90 2.83 3.32
CA GLN A 58 -20.25 2.73 2.77
C GLN A 58 -20.97 4.09 2.69
N THR A 59 -20.48 5.12 3.39
CA THR A 59 -21.00 6.51 3.24
C THR A 59 -20.42 7.24 2.02
N VAL A 60 -19.39 6.70 1.37
CA VAL A 60 -18.81 7.29 0.15
C VAL A 60 -19.77 7.06 -1.02
N PRO A 61 -20.16 8.10 -1.76
CA PRO A 61 -21.02 7.92 -2.93
C PRO A 61 -20.39 6.96 -3.95
N ASN A 62 -21.17 5.96 -4.39
CA ASN A 62 -20.72 4.94 -5.36
C ASN A 62 -19.46 4.19 -4.92
N PHE A 63 -19.29 3.94 -3.63
CA PHE A 63 -18.09 3.30 -3.06
C PHE A 63 -17.72 2.00 -3.76
N SER A 64 -18.67 1.19 -4.19
CA SER A 64 -18.45 -0.12 -4.82
C SER A 64 -17.65 -0.05 -6.15
N PHE A 65 -17.57 1.11 -6.80
CA PHE A 65 -16.66 1.29 -7.93
C PHE A 65 -15.19 1.39 -7.52
N TYR A 66 -14.91 1.74 -6.27
CA TYR A 66 -13.57 2.05 -5.78
C TYR A 66 -13.10 1.11 -4.67
N PHE A 67 -14.03 0.59 -3.86
CA PHE A 67 -13.72 -0.11 -2.61
C PHE A 67 -14.65 -1.31 -2.42
N ALA A 68 -14.08 -2.39 -1.87
CA ALA A 68 -14.86 -3.52 -1.37
C ALA A 68 -14.63 -3.68 0.15
N PRO A 69 -15.30 -2.85 0.97
CA PRO A 69 -15.22 -2.93 2.41
C PRO A 69 -16.05 -4.08 2.97
N LEU A 70 -15.98 -4.28 4.28
CA LEU A 70 -16.94 -5.11 5.00
C LEU A 70 -18.33 -4.47 4.90
N LEU A 71 -19.31 -5.23 4.41
CA LEU A 71 -20.69 -4.75 4.21
C LEU A 71 -21.62 -5.13 5.36
N LYS A 72 -21.47 -6.35 5.87
CA LYS A 72 -22.28 -6.91 6.94
C LYS A 72 -21.43 -7.83 7.79
N THR A 73 -21.60 -7.75 9.09
CA THR A 73 -20.90 -8.56 10.08
C THR A 73 -21.89 -9.36 10.90
N GLN A 74 -21.58 -10.63 11.12
CA GLN A 74 -22.33 -11.51 12.00
C GLN A 74 -21.37 -12.22 12.97
N GLU A 75 -21.64 -12.17 14.26
CA GLU A 75 -20.91 -12.98 15.24
C GLU A 75 -21.27 -14.43 15.06
N ILE A 76 -20.27 -15.29 15.09
CA ILE A 76 -20.43 -16.73 14.93
C ILE A 76 -19.54 -17.49 15.92
N THR A 77 -19.96 -18.69 16.24
CA THR A 77 -19.12 -19.73 16.87
C THR A 77 -18.87 -20.84 15.85
N VAL A 78 -17.78 -21.60 16.02
CA VAL A 78 -17.46 -22.72 15.10
C VAL A 78 -18.64 -23.72 15.04
N SER A 79 -19.29 -24.02 16.16
CA SER A 79 -20.45 -24.93 16.22
C SER A 79 -21.66 -24.47 15.42
N GLN A 80 -21.80 -23.17 15.13
CA GLN A 80 -22.87 -22.61 14.30
C GLN A 80 -22.59 -22.75 12.80
N MET A 81 -21.38 -23.09 12.43
CA MET A 81 -20.94 -23.29 11.06
C MET A 81 -20.87 -24.79 10.72
N ASN A 82 -20.80 -25.13 9.45
CA ASN A 82 -20.44 -26.46 9.04
C ASN A 82 -18.92 -26.65 9.25
N GLU A 83 -18.52 -27.55 10.14
CA GLU A 83 -17.12 -27.73 10.53
C GLU A 83 -16.25 -28.13 9.32
N GLU A 84 -16.76 -29.01 8.45
CA GLU A 84 -16.06 -29.44 7.23
C GLU A 84 -15.70 -28.25 6.30
N GLU A 85 -16.54 -27.22 6.25
CA GLU A 85 -16.28 -26.00 5.46
C GLU A 85 -15.20 -25.09 6.08
N LEU A 86 -14.80 -25.31 7.34
CA LEU A 86 -13.80 -24.54 8.06
C LEU A 86 -12.49 -25.31 8.30
N ASP A 87 -12.41 -26.57 7.91
CA ASP A 87 -11.26 -27.43 8.16
C ASP A 87 -9.95 -26.90 7.54
N ASP A 88 -10.06 -26.16 6.45
CA ASP A 88 -8.94 -25.57 5.74
C ASP A 88 -8.55 -24.15 6.26
N CYS A 89 -9.21 -23.65 7.31
CA CYS A 89 -8.95 -22.32 7.86
C CYS A 89 -8.05 -22.37 9.10
N ASP A 90 -6.78 -22.12 8.93
CA ASP A 90 -5.76 -22.15 9.98
C ASP A 90 -6.11 -21.30 11.21
N VAL A 91 -6.72 -20.12 11.01
CA VAL A 91 -7.09 -19.19 12.09
C VAL A 91 -8.16 -19.81 13.00
N VAL A 92 -9.12 -20.54 12.42
CA VAL A 92 -10.18 -21.24 13.15
C VAL A 92 -9.61 -22.48 13.82
N GLN A 93 -8.86 -23.30 13.10
CA GLN A 93 -8.31 -24.56 13.60
C GLN A 93 -7.38 -24.36 14.79
N LYS A 94 -6.56 -23.30 14.76
CA LYS A 94 -5.65 -22.96 15.87
C LYS A 94 -6.35 -22.43 17.12
N ASN A 95 -7.61 -21.99 17.00
CA ASN A 95 -8.33 -21.33 18.10
C ASN A 95 -9.85 -21.64 18.12
N PRO A 96 -10.28 -22.90 18.09
CA PRO A 96 -11.69 -23.27 17.88
C PRO A 96 -12.66 -22.73 18.95
N ASN A 97 -12.15 -22.43 20.15
CA ASN A 97 -12.94 -21.94 21.28
C ASN A 97 -13.11 -20.41 21.30
N LYS A 98 -12.55 -19.68 20.33
CA LYS A 98 -12.67 -18.24 20.27
C LYS A 98 -13.97 -17.82 19.59
N LYS A 99 -14.33 -16.55 19.83
CA LYS A 99 -15.42 -15.89 19.08
C LYS A 99 -14.91 -15.42 17.75
N PHE A 100 -15.67 -15.72 16.71
CA PHE A 100 -15.38 -15.30 15.33
C PHE A 100 -16.48 -14.37 14.83
N VAL A 101 -16.18 -13.71 13.73
CA VAL A 101 -17.16 -13.00 12.93
C VAL A 101 -17.10 -13.48 11.48
N SER A 102 -18.28 -13.59 10.88
CA SER A 102 -18.43 -13.76 9.43
C SER A 102 -18.73 -12.41 8.82
N ASN A 103 -17.81 -11.89 8.06
CA ASN A 103 -17.94 -10.62 7.37
C ASN A 103 -18.30 -10.82 5.91
N ARG A 104 -19.35 -10.19 5.43
CA ARG A 104 -19.76 -10.19 4.02
C ARG A 104 -19.08 -9.04 3.29
N MET A 105 -18.55 -9.35 2.11
CA MET A 105 -17.91 -8.40 1.21
C MET A 105 -18.36 -8.67 -0.21
N GLU A 106 -18.23 -7.69 -1.10
CA GLU A 106 -18.43 -7.89 -2.53
C GLU A 106 -17.35 -8.80 -3.12
N TYR A 107 -17.76 -9.73 -3.98
CA TYR A 107 -16.82 -10.51 -4.79
C TYR A 107 -16.37 -9.68 -5.99
N VAL A 108 -15.18 -9.14 -5.93
CA VAL A 108 -14.65 -8.22 -6.95
C VAL A 108 -14.15 -8.97 -8.20
N GLY A 109 -13.57 -10.16 -8.03
CA GLY A 109 -12.97 -10.90 -9.14
C GLY A 109 -11.85 -11.82 -8.67
N LYS A 110 -11.07 -12.36 -9.63
CA LYS A 110 -10.00 -13.33 -9.35
C LYS A 110 -8.62 -12.74 -9.39
N ASN A 111 -8.44 -11.66 -10.16
CA ASN A 111 -7.12 -11.16 -10.51
C ASN A 111 -6.78 -9.88 -9.73
N THR A 112 -5.66 -9.90 -9.08
CA THR A 112 -5.04 -8.71 -8.49
C THR A 112 -4.48 -7.79 -9.58
N LEU A 113 -4.23 -6.52 -9.23
CA LEU A 113 -3.57 -5.59 -10.14
C LEU A 113 -2.21 -6.10 -10.61
N MET A 114 -1.45 -6.78 -9.75
CA MET A 114 -0.15 -7.35 -10.10
C MET A 114 -0.30 -8.41 -11.21
N GLU A 115 -1.26 -9.32 -11.06
CA GLU A 115 -1.50 -10.37 -12.05
C GLU A 115 -1.98 -9.80 -13.39
N VAL A 116 -2.85 -8.78 -13.35
CA VAL A 116 -3.32 -8.09 -14.57
C VAL A 116 -2.17 -7.39 -15.28
N VAL A 117 -1.29 -6.71 -14.55
CA VAL A 117 -0.10 -6.05 -15.12
C VAL A 117 0.85 -7.07 -15.72
N ASN A 118 1.16 -8.16 -15.02
CA ASN A 118 2.04 -9.22 -15.51
C ASN A 118 1.49 -9.92 -16.76
N HIS A 119 0.20 -10.22 -16.77
CA HIS A 119 -0.47 -10.80 -17.94
C HIS A 119 -0.44 -9.84 -19.14
N SER A 120 -0.68 -8.55 -18.89
CA SER A 120 -0.64 -7.53 -19.94
C SER A 120 0.75 -7.32 -20.51
N LEU A 121 1.80 -7.35 -19.68
CA LEU A 121 3.19 -7.34 -20.12
C LEU A 121 3.50 -8.50 -21.06
N GLY A 122 3.04 -9.71 -20.70
CA GLY A 122 3.22 -10.90 -21.55
C GLY A 122 2.60 -10.75 -22.95
N LYS A 123 1.50 -9.99 -23.07
CA LYS A 123 0.84 -9.72 -24.36
C LYS A 123 1.51 -8.62 -25.18
N CYS A 124 2.30 -7.74 -24.56
CA CYS A 124 3.01 -6.67 -25.27
C CYS A 124 4.09 -7.18 -26.21
N VAL A 125 4.56 -8.40 -26.01
CA VAL A 125 5.71 -9.01 -26.70
C VAL A 125 5.57 -9.06 -28.24
N HIS A 126 4.36 -8.98 -28.77
CA HIS A 126 4.09 -9.20 -30.19
C HIS A 126 3.10 -8.18 -30.80
N ASN A 127 2.75 -7.10 -30.13
CA ASN A 127 1.71 -6.19 -30.64
C ASN A 127 1.91 -4.74 -30.18
N SER A 128 2.35 -3.87 -31.09
CA SER A 128 2.63 -2.44 -30.82
C SER A 128 1.42 -1.62 -30.36
N GLN A 129 0.24 -1.95 -30.90
CA GLN A 129 -1.00 -1.28 -30.48
C GLN A 129 -1.35 -1.67 -29.04
N PHE A 130 -1.04 -2.91 -28.66
CA PHE A 130 -1.24 -3.39 -27.29
C PHE A 130 -0.29 -2.72 -26.31
N THR A 131 0.97 -2.51 -26.68
CA THR A 131 1.99 -1.81 -25.89
C THR A 131 1.56 -0.37 -25.59
N LYS A 132 1.06 0.35 -26.59
CA LYS A 132 0.48 1.68 -26.39
C LYS A 132 -0.63 1.67 -25.35
N LYS A 133 -1.58 0.76 -25.54
CA LYS A 133 -2.73 0.61 -24.66
C LYS A 133 -2.29 0.28 -23.23
N PHE A 134 -1.31 -0.57 -23.06
CA PHE A 134 -0.75 -0.94 -21.76
C PHE A 134 -0.16 0.25 -21.02
N LEU A 135 0.72 1.04 -21.68
CA LEU A 135 1.33 2.21 -21.05
C LEU A 135 0.29 3.28 -20.67
N MET A 136 -0.70 3.50 -21.55
CA MET A 136 -1.79 4.41 -21.26
C MET A 136 -2.63 3.91 -20.08
N ASN A 137 -2.93 2.62 -20.04
CA ASN A 137 -3.66 2.00 -18.93
C ASN A 137 -2.92 2.13 -17.60
N LEU A 138 -1.60 1.96 -17.56
CA LEU A 138 -0.83 2.14 -16.31
C LEU A 138 -1.02 3.55 -15.73
N VAL A 139 -0.99 4.58 -16.56
CA VAL A 139 -1.18 5.95 -16.08
C VAL A 139 -2.65 6.19 -15.72
N ASP A 140 -3.60 5.60 -16.44
CA ASP A 140 -5.02 5.70 -16.08
C ASP A 140 -5.32 4.96 -14.77
N ILE A 141 -4.71 3.79 -14.54
CA ILE A 141 -4.75 3.09 -13.26
C ILE A 141 -4.19 4.00 -12.16
N HIS A 142 -3.03 4.62 -12.38
CA HIS A 142 -2.42 5.54 -11.42
C HIS A 142 -3.39 6.67 -11.05
N LYS A 143 -3.96 7.35 -12.04
CA LYS A 143 -4.94 8.43 -11.82
C LYS A 143 -6.17 7.95 -11.06
N TYR A 144 -6.68 6.78 -11.44
CA TYR A 144 -7.85 6.19 -10.80
C TYR A 144 -7.58 5.89 -9.32
N LEU A 145 -6.43 5.30 -8.99
CA LEU A 145 -6.06 4.98 -7.62
C LEU A 145 -5.77 6.24 -6.79
N LEU A 146 -5.15 7.26 -7.39
CA LEU A 146 -4.98 8.57 -6.73
C LEU A 146 -6.32 9.20 -6.38
N TYR A 147 -7.31 9.10 -7.28
CA TYR A 147 -8.66 9.57 -7.02
C TYR A 147 -9.34 8.75 -5.91
N SER A 148 -9.16 7.42 -5.92
CA SER A 148 -9.67 6.55 -4.86
C SER A 148 -9.07 6.92 -3.49
N ALA A 149 -7.75 7.15 -3.40
CA ALA A 149 -7.12 7.60 -2.16
C ALA A 149 -7.61 8.97 -1.67
N GLU A 150 -7.86 9.89 -2.61
CA GLU A 150 -8.45 11.19 -2.28
C GLU A 150 -9.88 11.05 -1.73
N LEU A 151 -10.69 10.15 -2.31
CA LEU A 151 -12.03 9.83 -1.79
C LEU A 151 -11.97 9.28 -0.36
N LEU A 152 -11.08 8.31 -0.08
CA LEU A 152 -10.89 7.79 1.28
C LEU A 152 -10.50 8.91 2.24
N SER A 153 -9.48 9.68 1.89
CA SER A 153 -8.96 10.78 2.72
C SER A 153 -10.04 11.80 3.05
N ASN A 154 -10.85 12.21 2.05
CA ASN A 154 -11.95 13.17 2.23
C ASN A 154 -13.07 12.63 3.12
N HIS A 155 -13.23 11.31 3.22
CA HIS A 155 -14.17 10.66 4.14
C HIS A 155 -13.52 10.23 5.46
N GLY A 156 -12.28 10.67 5.71
CA GLY A 156 -11.59 10.43 6.96
C GLY A 156 -11.11 8.98 7.15
N VAL A 157 -10.89 8.24 6.07
CA VAL A 157 -10.33 6.89 6.06
C VAL A 157 -8.92 6.91 5.50
N LEU A 158 -8.01 6.20 6.15
CA LEU A 158 -6.65 5.93 5.70
C LEU A 158 -6.48 4.41 5.57
N HIS A 159 -6.10 3.95 4.40
CA HIS A 159 -5.95 2.52 4.13
C HIS A 159 -4.67 1.96 4.75
N CYS A 160 -3.57 2.68 4.66
CA CYS A 160 -2.24 2.35 5.19
C CYS A 160 -1.62 1.04 4.66
N ASP A 161 -2.26 0.36 3.70
CA ASP A 161 -1.77 -0.88 3.08
C ASP A 161 -2.09 -0.95 1.58
N ILE A 162 -2.05 0.19 0.87
CA ILE A 162 -2.26 0.18 -0.58
C ILE A 162 -1.04 -0.43 -1.27
N LYS A 163 -1.25 -1.59 -1.87
CA LYS A 163 -0.29 -2.36 -2.66
C LYS A 163 -1.01 -3.12 -3.76
N SER A 164 -0.29 -3.59 -4.76
CA SER A 164 -0.87 -4.23 -5.94
C SER A 164 -1.70 -5.49 -5.64
N ASN A 165 -1.40 -6.19 -4.54
CA ASN A 165 -2.17 -7.37 -4.11
C ASN A 165 -3.47 -7.00 -3.39
N ASN A 166 -3.57 -5.78 -2.87
CA ASN A 166 -4.79 -5.24 -2.25
C ASN A 166 -5.63 -4.41 -3.23
N ILE A 167 -5.40 -4.57 -4.53
CA ILE A 167 -6.18 -3.97 -5.60
C ILE A 167 -6.59 -5.09 -6.55
N MET A 168 -7.90 -5.27 -6.71
CA MET A 168 -8.45 -6.30 -7.57
C MET A 168 -9.13 -5.68 -8.80
N PHE A 169 -9.10 -6.42 -9.91
CA PHE A 169 -9.81 -6.04 -11.11
C PHE A 169 -11.24 -6.58 -11.07
N HIS A 170 -12.22 -5.69 -11.10
CA HIS A 170 -13.62 -6.05 -11.12
C HIS A 170 -14.06 -6.43 -12.53
N ASP A 171 -14.29 -7.73 -12.76
CA ASP A 171 -14.54 -8.27 -14.09
C ASP A 171 -15.80 -7.72 -14.78
N GLN A 172 -16.82 -7.38 -14.03
CA GLN A 172 -18.08 -6.84 -14.59
C GLN A 172 -17.95 -5.34 -14.89
N ASN A 173 -17.52 -4.55 -13.91
CA ASN A 173 -17.45 -3.09 -14.02
C ASN A 173 -16.21 -2.60 -14.76
N LYS A 174 -15.22 -3.49 -15.00
CA LYS A 174 -13.92 -3.17 -15.65
C LYS A 174 -13.15 -2.04 -14.94
N VAL A 175 -13.22 -2.01 -13.62
CA VAL A 175 -12.53 -1.05 -12.75
C VAL A 175 -11.60 -1.76 -11.78
N TYR A 176 -10.72 -1.00 -11.15
CA TYR A 176 -9.83 -1.51 -10.10
C TYR A 176 -10.38 -1.13 -8.73
N VAL A 177 -10.57 -2.10 -7.87
CA VAL A 177 -11.20 -1.96 -6.56
C VAL A 177 -10.18 -2.23 -5.47
N VAL A 178 -10.06 -1.30 -4.52
CA VAL A 178 -9.19 -1.45 -3.35
C VAL A 178 -9.90 -2.33 -2.31
N ILE A 179 -9.17 -3.33 -1.79
CA ILE A 179 -9.65 -4.33 -0.84
C ILE A 179 -8.74 -4.35 0.40
N ASP A 180 -9.16 -5.08 1.43
CA ASP A 180 -8.39 -5.39 2.66
C ASP A 180 -8.01 -4.16 3.49
N PHE A 181 -8.97 -3.66 4.25
CA PHE A 181 -8.82 -2.51 5.16
C PHE A 181 -8.30 -2.91 6.56
N GLY A 182 -7.73 -4.10 6.72
CA GLY A 182 -7.27 -4.63 8.01
C GLY A 182 -6.17 -3.83 8.70
N LEU A 183 -5.33 -3.11 7.95
CA LEU A 183 -4.34 -2.15 8.48
C LEU A 183 -4.83 -0.70 8.42
N GLY A 184 -6.05 -0.47 7.95
CA GLY A 184 -6.63 0.85 7.85
C GLY A 184 -6.93 1.50 9.19
N THR A 185 -7.15 2.79 9.17
CA THR A 185 -7.54 3.55 10.36
C THR A 185 -8.39 4.75 9.99
N LEU A 186 -9.22 5.20 10.94
CA LEU A 186 -9.93 6.45 10.79
C LEU A 186 -8.99 7.63 11.08
N SER A 187 -9.03 8.64 10.23
CA SER A 187 -8.20 9.83 10.33
C SER A 187 -8.36 10.56 11.67
N GLU A 188 -9.55 10.53 12.25
CA GLU A 188 -9.85 11.08 13.58
C GLU A 188 -9.15 10.31 14.72
N THR A 189 -8.97 8.99 14.57
CA THR A 189 -8.29 8.15 15.55
C THR A 189 -6.81 8.52 15.69
N ILE A 190 -6.20 9.00 14.61
CA ILE A 190 -4.79 9.40 14.58
C ILE A 190 -4.60 10.78 15.20
N SER A 191 -5.64 11.62 15.24
CA SER A 191 -5.50 12.93 15.84
C SER A 191 -4.98 12.79 17.28
N TRP A 192 -4.04 13.65 17.66
CA TRP A 192 -3.45 13.67 19.00
C TRP A 192 -4.48 13.55 20.11
N THR A 193 -5.55 14.34 20.04
CA THR A 193 -6.60 14.40 21.05
C THR A 193 -7.33 13.07 21.25
N ASN A 194 -7.51 12.31 20.17
CA ASN A 194 -8.22 11.03 20.19
C ASN A 194 -7.26 9.86 20.42
N TYR A 195 -6.06 9.92 19.82
CA TYR A 195 -5.07 8.85 19.90
C TYR A 195 -4.71 8.50 21.35
N LYS A 196 -4.53 9.50 22.21
CA LYS A 196 -4.23 9.31 23.63
C LYS A 196 -5.31 8.52 24.38
N ASN A 197 -6.55 8.51 23.87
CA ASN A 197 -7.72 7.86 24.49
C ASN A 197 -8.12 6.56 23.79
N THR A 198 -7.44 6.18 22.69
CA THR A 198 -7.84 5.04 21.87
C THR A 198 -7.21 3.75 22.39
N GLU A 199 -8.04 2.74 22.66
CA GLU A 199 -7.59 1.37 22.87
C GLU A 199 -7.28 0.73 21.49
N GLY A 200 -6.25 -0.14 21.43
CA GLY A 200 -5.90 -0.82 20.16
C GLY A 200 -5.29 0.10 19.11
N LYS A 201 -4.16 0.69 19.42
CA LYS A 201 -3.57 1.79 18.65
C LYS A 201 -3.01 1.39 17.28
N PRO A 202 -3.31 2.17 16.22
CA PRO A 202 -2.98 1.83 14.84
C PRO A 202 -1.46 1.69 14.57
N PHE A 203 -0.59 2.37 15.31
CA PHE A 203 0.85 2.39 15.04
C PHE A 203 1.67 1.58 16.05
N GLY A 204 1.18 0.44 16.49
CA GLY A 204 1.95 -0.39 17.44
C GLY A 204 3.06 -1.21 16.80
N ILE A 205 3.18 -1.28 15.49
CA ILE A 205 4.12 -2.11 14.74
C ILE A 205 5.17 -1.23 14.11
N LEU A 206 6.45 -1.58 14.29
CA LEU A 206 7.58 -0.87 13.67
C LEU A 206 8.25 -1.79 12.65
N VAL A 207 8.00 -1.53 11.36
CA VAL A 207 8.58 -2.29 10.24
C VAL A 207 9.18 -1.32 9.25
N ASP A 208 10.50 -1.13 9.31
CA ASP A 208 11.26 -0.19 8.47
C ASP A 208 11.34 -0.61 6.99
N SER A 209 11.10 -1.89 6.70
CA SER A 209 11.14 -2.45 5.34
C SER A 209 9.78 -2.52 4.65
N TYR A 210 8.70 -2.07 5.30
CA TYR A 210 7.36 -2.16 4.72
C TYR A 210 7.14 -1.11 3.64
N ILE A 211 7.12 -1.57 2.39
CA ILE A 211 7.12 -0.70 1.20
C ILE A 211 5.99 0.33 1.16
N PRO A 212 4.72 0.00 1.47
CA PRO A 212 3.63 0.97 1.45
C PRO A 212 3.79 2.13 2.43
N TRP A 213 4.57 1.95 3.50
CA TRP A 213 4.70 2.97 4.54
C TRP A 213 5.78 4.00 4.22
N ASN A 214 5.40 5.26 4.33
CA ASN A 214 6.38 6.34 4.38
C ASN A 214 7.01 6.41 5.78
N ILE A 215 8.07 7.19 5.89
CA ILE A 215 8.83 7.29 7.12
C ILE A 215 8.06 7.97 8.27
N ASP A 216 7.02 8.76 7.98
CA ASP A 216 6.18 9.41 8.99
C ASP A 216 5.46 8.35 9.84
N ILE A 217 4.93 7.30 9.19
CA ILE A 217 4.28 6.18 9.86
C ILE A 217 5.27 5.46 10.77
N LEU A 218 6.54 5.33 10.35
CA LEU A 218 7.58 4.73 11.20
C LEU A 218 7.88 5.60 12.42
N PHE A 219 7.95 6.92 12.27
CA PHE A 219 8.13 7.81 13.41
C PHE A 219 6.93 7.77 14.35
N LEU A 220 5.71 7.76 13.84
CA LEU A 220 4.53 7.61 14.66
C LEU A 220 4.52 6.27 15.41
N SER A 221 4.94 5.18 14.76
CA SER A 221 5.10 3.87 15.40
C SER A 221 6.17 3.89 16.50
N TYR A 222 7.29 4.56 16.27
CA TYR A 222 8.34 4.75 17.27
C TYR A 222 7.84 5.56 18.47
N ILE A 223 7.20 6.71 18.21
CA ILE A 223 6.63 7.57 19.25
C ILE A 223 5.55 6.82 20.03
N SER A 224 4.68 6.08 19.36
CA SER A 224 3.66 5.25 19.99
C SER A 224 4.25 4.27 21.01
N ARG A 225 5.41 3.67 20.71
CA ARG A 225 6.12 2.77 21.63
C ARG A 225 6.74 3.49 22.83
N ILE A 226 7.20 4.72 22.65
CA ILE A 226 7.72 5.53 23.76
C ILE A 226 6.61 5.96 24.70
N ILE A 227 5.50 6.39 24.13
CA ILE A 227 4.38 6.96 24.92
C ILE A 227 3.58 5.88 25.62
N GLN A 228 3.57 4.68 25.05
CA GLN A 228 2.94 3.51 25.59
C GLN A 228 3.95 2.36 25.66
N PRO A 229 4.96 2.50 26.52
CA PRO A 229 5.83 1.38 26.80
C PRO A 229 4.96 0.25 27.37
N LEU A 230 5.22 -0.97 26.92
CA LEU A 230 4.83 -2.14 27.67
C LEU A 230 5.58 -2.04 29.00
N GLU A 231 4.91 -2.30 30.13
CA GLU A 231 5.61 -2.46 31.41
C GLU A 231 6.78 -3.43 31.27
N ALA A 232 7.81 -3.29 32.10
CA ALA A 232 8.98 -4.15 32.08
C ALA A 232 8.63 -5.65 32.19
N SER A 233 7.46 -5.97 32.73
CA SER A 233 6.88 -7.32 32.78
C SER A 233 6.32 -7.80 31.44
N GLY A 234 6.18 -6.95 30.43
CA GLY A 234 5.51 -7.23 29.16
C GLY A 234 4.00 -7.43 29.30
N LYS A 235 3.40 -7.09 30.42
CA LYS A 235 2.06 -7.53 30.81
C LYS A 235 0.97 -6.47 30.72
N GLN A 236 1.31 -5.18 30.82
CA GLN A 236 0.34 -4.08 30.73
C GLN A 236 0.91 -2.87 30.00
N TYR A 237 0.04 -2.08 29.37
CA TYR A 237 0.37 -0.71 29.02
C TYR A 237 0.35 0.14 30.29
N VAL A 238 1.36 1.00 30.42
CA VAL A 238 1.44 2.00 31.49
C VAL A 238 0.12 2.77 31.58
N SER A 239 -0.33 3.09 32.80
CA SER A 239 -1.62 3.71 33.04
C SER A 239 -1.80 5.03 32.27
N ARG A 240 -3.05 5.39 31.99
CA ARG A 240 -3.41 6.61 31.24
C ARG A 240 -2.80 7.89 31.86
N VAL A 241 -2.74 7.96 33.19
CA VAL A 241 -2.21 9.13 33.91
C VAL A 241 -0.69 9.28 33.72
N GLU A 242 0.03 8.15 33.69
CA GLU A 242 1.48 8.14 33.45
C GLU A 242 1.77 8.45 31.97
N ASN A 243 0.93 7.98 31.05
CA ASN A 243 1.01 8.31 29.64
C ASN A 243 0.89 9.82 29.38
N GLU A 244 0.01 10.54 30.10
CA GLU A 244 -0.13 12.00 29.94
C GLU A 244 1.14 12.77 30.30
N LYS A 245 1.94 12.26 31.25
CA LYS A 245 3.25 12.84 31.58
C LYS A 245 4.25 12.63 30.46
N VAL A 246 4.31 11.40 29.92
CA VAL A 246 5.26 11.05 28.84
C VAL A 246 5.02 11.90 27.59
N TRP A 247 3.79 12.19 27.26
CA TRP A 247 3.46 13.03 26.10
C TRP A 247 4.02 14.45 26.21
N LYS A 248 4.05 14.99 27.40
CA LYS A 248 4.62 16.32 27.70
C LYS A 248 6.13 16.29 27.85
N GLU A 249 6.74 15.10 27.88
CA GLU A 249 8.19 14.99 27.90
C GLU A 249 8.80 15.55 26.60
N LYS A 250 9.95 16.16 26.76
CA LYS A 250 10.70 16.71 25.64
C LYS A 250 11.52 15.64 24.94
N VAL A 251 11.57 15.72 23.62
CA VAL A 251 12.44 14.88 22.79
C VAL A 251 13.90 15.11 23.20
N LYS A 252 14.55 14.04 23.68
CA LYS A 252 15.92 14.03 24.15
C LYS A 252 16.92 13.85 22.99
N PRO A 253 18.20 14.17 23.15
CA PRO A 253 19.23 13.93 22.12
C PRO A 253 19.28 12.49 21.63
N ASP A 254 19.14 11.49 22.52
CA ASP A 254 19.16 10.07 22.15
C ASP A 254 17.98 9.69 21.25
N ASN A 255 16.80 10.26 21.49
CA ASN A 255 15.65 10.05 20.60
C ASN A 255 15.92 10.63 19.21
N VAL A 256 16.54 11.83 19.12
CA VAL A 256 16.96 12.43 17.86
C VAL A 256 17.94 11.51 17.13
N SER A 257 18.93 10.97 17.84
CA SER A 257 19.91 10.02 17.29
C SER A 257 19.24 8.76 16.76
N THR A 258 18.32 8.18 17.53
CA THR A 258 17.55 6.99 17.13
C THR A 258 16.72 7.26 15.88
N MET A 259 15.95 8.35 15.84
CA MET A 259 15.15 8.69 14.67
C MET A 259 16.00 8.95 13.41
N LYS A 260 17.18 9.55 13.55
CA LYS A 260 18.15 9.69 12.43
C LYS A 260 18.63 8.33 11.94
N SER A 261 18.93 7.40 12.84
CA SER A 261 19.29 6.02 12.47
C SER A 261 18.14 5.29 11.76
N MET A 262 16.88 5.57 12.14
CA MET A 262 15.70 5.02 11.45
C MET A 262 15.62 5.49 9.99
N VAL A 263 15.96 6.75 9.69
CA VAL A 263 16.01 7.25 8.30
C VAL A 263 16.98 6.43 7.46
N LYS A 264 18.18 6.19 8.00
CA LYS A 264 19.21 5.40 7.33
C LYS A 264 18.71 3.96 7.07
N LYS A 265 18.18 3.30 8.10
CA LYS A 265 17.62 1.94 7.99
C LYS A 265 16.48 1.87 6.98
N PHE A 266 15.59 2.86 6.96
CA PHE A 266 14.50 2.96 6.01
C PHE A 266 15.01 2.98 4.57
N LEU A 267 16.04 3.79 4.26
CA LEU A 267 16.64 3.86 2.93
C LEU A 267 17.37 2.57 2.54
N GLU A 268 18.00 1.89 3.50
CA GLU A 268 18.75 0.66 3.28
C GLU A 268 17.83 -0.58 3.13
N SER A 269 16.74 -0.63 3.88
CA SER A 269 15.86 -1.80 3.94
C SER A 269 14.71 -1.75 2.95
N ASN A 270 14.25 -0.56 2.57
CA ASN A 270 13.14 -0.40 1.64
C ASN A 270 13.64 -0.52 0.19
N LYS A 271 13.17 -1.55 -0.50
CA LYS A 271 13.60 -1.92 -1.85
C LYS A 271 13.37 -0.85 -2.92
N VAL A 272 12.38 0.01 -2.72
CA VAL A 272 12.09 1.11 -3.64
C VAL A 272 13.34 1.97 -3.88
N PHE A 273 14.17 2.19 -2.86
CA PHE A 273 15.37 3.04 -2.95
C PHE A 273 16.60 2.32 -3.51
N GLN A 274 16.49 1.02 -3.82
CA GLN A 274 17.63 0.24 -4.31
C GLN A 274 17.92 0.44 -5.81
N ASN A 275 16.95 0.93 -6.58
CA ASN A 275 17.16 1.23 -8.00
C ASN A 275 17.96 2.54 -8.16
N LYS A 276 19.26 2.41 -8.43
CA LYS A 276 20.18 3.56 -8.58
C LYS A 276 19.95 4.38 -9.85
N THR A 277 19.22 3.85 -10.83
CA THR A 277 18.81 4.61 -12.02
C THR A 277 17.73 5.62 -11.65
N ILE A 278 16.81 5.24 -10.76
CA ILE A 278 15.72 6.12 -10.29
C ILE A 278 16.23 7.01 -9.15
N PHE A 279 16.76 6.40 -8.10
CA PHE A 279 17.20 7.08 -6.88
C PHE A 279 18.73 7.12 -6.82
N THR A 280 19.31 8.23 -7.29
CA THR A 280 20.76 8.41 -7.26
C THR A 280 21.27 8.56 -5.82
N GLU A 281 22.54 8.32 -5.57
CA GLU A 281 23.16 8.55 -4.26
C GLU A 281 22.96 9.98 -3.76
N LYS A 282 23.00 10.95 -4.69
CA LYS A 282 22.73 12.35 -4.38
C LYS A 282 21.30 12.57 -3.88
N ASP A 283 20.32 11.91 -4.49
CA ASP A 283 18.92 11.99 -4.08
C ASP A 283 18.74 11.43 -2.66
N LEU A 284 19.28 10.25 -2.40
CA LEU A 284 19.15 9.58 -1.11
C LEU A 284 19.88 10.36 0.00
N LYS A 285 21.07 10.87 -0.30
CA LYS A 285 21.80 11.74 0.64
C LYS A 285 21.04 13.03 0.93
N THR A 286 20.41 13.62 -0.07
CA THR A 286 19.57 14.83 0.09
C THR A 286 18.34 14.52 0.96
N PHE A 287 17.66 13.40 0.69
CA PHE A 287 16.54 12.94 1.50
C PHE A 287 16.95 12.75 2.97
N GLU A 288 18.04 12.02 3.21
CA GLU A 288 18.57 11.78 4.55
C GLU A 288 18.88 13.11 5.27
N GLN A 289 19.58 14.03 4.62
CA GLN A 289 19.91 15.34 5.18
C GLN A 289 18.67 16.15 5.52
N ASN A 290 17.66 16.15 4.67
CA ASN A 290 16.41 16.89 4.90
C ASN A 290 15.66 16.33 6.11
N TYR A 291 15.54 14.99 6.22
CA TYR A 291 14.94 14.37 7.40
C TYR A 291 15.79 14.58 8.67
N HIS A 292 17.11 14.57 8.57
CA HIS A 292 17.99 14.87 9.71
C HIS A 292 17.79 16.30 10.20
N LYS A 293 17.61 17.28 9.30
CA LYS A 293 17.26 18.67 9.69
C LYS A 293 15.90 18.73 10.38
N LEU A 294 14.89 18.07 9.81
CA LEU A 294 13.54 17.98 10.40
C LEU A 294 13.58 17.37 11.80
N ILE A 295 14.24 16.22 11.98
CA ILE A 295 14.35 15.52 13.26
C ILE A 295 15.13 16.37 14.27
N THR A 296 16.19 17.06 13.84
CA THR A 296 16.94 17.95 14.72
C THR A 296 16.08 19.11 15.24
N SER A 297 15.13 19.60 14.42
CA SER A 297 14.18 20.63 14.83
C SER A 297 13.17 20.18 15.90
N TRP A 298 13.07 18.87 16.15
CA TRP A 298 12.21 18.30 17.18
C TRP A 298 12.87 18.26 18.57
N LYS A 299 14.21 18.42 18.64
CA LYS A 299 14.92 18.49 19.92
C LYS A 299 14.30 19.55 20.83
N GLY A 300 13.91 19.17 22.03
CA GLY A 300 13.31 20.05 23.02
C GLY A 300 11.81 20.33 22.82
N LYS A 301 11.19 19.88 21.74
CA LYS A 301 9.73 19.84 21.58
C LYS A 301 9.16 18.70 22.40
N THR A 302 7.89 18.79 22.75
CA THR A 302 7.16 17.66 23.36
C THR A 302 6.83 16.60 22.31
N TRP A 303 6.58 15.37 22.76
CA TRP A 303 6.12 14.32 21.85
C TRP A 303 4.77 14.68 21.20
N GLU A 304 3.91 15.38 21.92
CA GLU A 304 2.68 15.94 21.38
C GLU A 304 2.92 16.85 20.18
N GLU A 305 3.85 17.82 20.29
CA GLU A 305 4.18 18.75 19.21
C GLU A 305 4.75 18.02 17.99
N VAL A 306 5.56 16.98 18.22
CA VAL A 306 6.12 16.15 17.13
C VAL A 306 5.02 15.33 16.46
N TRP A 307 4.15 14.69 17.24
CA TRP A 307 3.01 13.94 16.72
C TRP A 307 2.12 14.82 15.83
N GLN A 308 1.72 15.99 16.34
CA GLN A 308 0.89 16.93 15.60
C GLN A 308 1.54 17.41 14.29
N GLN A 309 2.87 17.48 14.22
CA GLN A 309 3.57 17.78 12.97
C GLN A 309 3.49 16.64 11.95
N LEU A 310 3.64 15.39 12.40
CA LEU A 310 3.59 14.21 11.56
C LEU A 310 2.16 13.92 11.06
N GLU A 311 1.16 14.02 11.94
CA GLU A 311 -0.23 13.74 11.58
C GLU A 311 -0.79 14.69 10.51
N ARG A 312 -0.24 15.89 10.36
CA ARG A 312 -0.63 16.82 9.28
C ARG A 312 -0.38 16.26 7.89
N GLY A 313 0.56 15.32 7.76
CA GLY A 313 0.87 14.63 6.51
C GLY A 313 -0.05 13.45 6.18
N LYS A 314 -0.95 13.05 7.07
CA LYS A 314 -1.72 11.81 6.97
C LYS A 314 -2.49 11.63 5.65
N ASN A 315 -3.06 12.70 5.12
CA ASN A 315 -3.81 12.67 3.86
C ASN A 315 -2.93 12.39 2.63
N THR A 316 -1.63 12.29 2.79
CA THR A 316 -0.68 11.95 1.72
C THR A 316 -0.15 10.52 1.81
N TRP A 317 -0.49 9.75 2.85
CA TRP A 317 0.11 8.43 3.08
C TRP A 317 -0.31 7.40 2.05
N ASP A 318 -1.58 7.31 1.75
CA ASP A 318 -2.07 6.40 0.72
C ASP A 318 -1.63 6.84 -0.69
N THR A 319 -1.54 8.15 -0.93
CA THR A 319 -0.93 8.71 -2.15
C THR A 319 0.54 8.30 -2.29
N TYR A 320 1.30 8.33 -1.19
CA TYR A 320 2.68 7.83 -1.17
C TYR A 320 2.75 6.35 -1.54
N SER A 321 1.91 5.51 -0.93
CA SER A 321 1.86 4.06 -1.20
C SER A 321 1.57 3.78 -2.68
N ILE A 322 0.63 4.52 -3.29
CA ILE A 322 0.32 4.42 -4.71
C ILE A 322 1.52 4.84 -5.57
N ASN A 323 2.17 5.96 -5.26
CA ASN A 323 3.35 6.40 -5.99
C ASN A 323 4.50 5.38 -5.93
N VAL A 324 4.72 4.79 -4.76
CA VAL A 324 5.72 3.73 -4.55
C VAL A 324 5.38 2.48 -5.37
N MET A 325 4.13 2.05 -5.36
CA MET A 325 3.65 0.92 -6.16
C MET A 325 3.83 1.18 -7.66
N MET A 326 3.48 2.38 -8.13
CA MET A 326 3.66 2.77 -9.52
C MET A 326 5.15 2.83 -9.91
N MET A 327 6.02 3.26 -9.00
CA MET A 327 7.46 3.21 -9.22
C MET A 327 7.96 1.78 -9.38
N GLY A 328 7.43 0.83 -8.60
CA GLY A 328 7.69 -0.59 -8.78
C GLY A 328 7.28 -1.11 -10.16
N PHE A 329 6.12 -0.70 -10.69
CA PHE A 329 5.73 -1.06 -12.05
C PHE A 329 6.64 -0.43 -13.12
N ILE A 330 7.07 0.82 -12.92
CA ILE A 330 8.05 1.48 -13.81
C ILE A 330 9.37 0.70 -13.84
N GLU A 331 9.86 0.28 -12.69
CA GLU A 331 11.06 -0.55 -12.56
C GLU A 331 10.89 -1.91 -13.26
N ASN A 332 9.79 -2.60 -13.00
CA ASN A 332 9.49 -3.89 -13.59
C ASN A 332 9.36 -3.88 -15.11
N THR A 333 8.93 -2.75 -15.66
CA THR A 333 8.81 -2.55 -17.11
C THR A 333 10.08 -1.97 -17.71
N ASN A 334 11.17 -1.81 -16.95
CA ASN A 334 12.40 -1.12 -17.32
C ASN A 334 12.19 0.32 -17.85
N MET A 335 11.06 0.94 -17.58
CA MET A 335 10.79 2.33 -17.99
C MET A 335 11.71 3.34 -17.28
N ASP A 336 12.36 2.93 -16.17
CA ASP A 336 13.40 3.69 -15.48
C ASP A 336 14.57 4.05 -16.42
N GLN A 337 14.82 3.24 -17.47
CA GLN A 337 15.86 3.54 -18.48
C GLN A 337 15.59 4.86 -19.24
N PHE A 338 14.34 5.32 -19.29
CA PHE A 338 14.00 6.63 -19.86
C PHE A 338 14.67 7.79 -19.12
N LEU A 339 15.03 7.63 -17.86
CA LEU A 339 15.76 8.64 -17.08
C LEU A 339 17.18 8.86 -17.59
N LYS A 340 17.81 7.84 -18.20
CA LYS A 340 19.19 7.93 -18.72
C LYS A 340 19.31 8.77 -19.97
N VAL A 341 18.19 9.11 -20.61
CA VAL A 341 18.19 9.83 -21.87
C VAL A 341 18.29 11.33 -21.63
N ASP A 342 19.35 11.96 -22.12
CA ASP A 342 19.51 13.41 -22.13
C ASP A 342 18.72 14.03 -23.28
N THR A 343 17.54 14.56 -22.98
CA THR A 343 16.67 15.20 -23.98
C THR A 343 17.05 16.64 -24.34
N LYS A 344 18.03 17.22 -23.64
CA LYS A 344 18.45 18.62 -23.87
C LYS A 344 19.52 18.77 -24.97
N ASN A 345 20.18 17.68 -25.35
CA ASN A 345 21.35 17.76 -26.23
C ASN A 345 21.28 16.70 -27.31
N ILE A 346 20.62 16.98 -28.44
CA ILE A 346 20.40 16.06 -29.55
C ILE A 346 21.74 15.45 -30.07
N LYS A 347 22.85 16.23 -30.11
CA LYS A 347 24.19 15.75 -30.49
C LYS A 347 24.79 14.76 -29.46
N LYS A 348 24.43 14.87 -28.16
CA LYS A 348 24.82 13.89 -27.14
C LYS A 348 23.95 12.64 -27.18
N VAL A 349 22.73 12.73 -27.71
CA VAL A 349 21.81 11.59 -27.91
C VAL A 349 22.37 10.63 -28.93
N GLU A 350 23.00 11.10 -30.00
CA GLU A 350 23.65 10.26 -30.99
C GLU A 350 24.80 9.45 -30.37
N LYS A 351 25.59 10.04 -29.48
CA LYS A 351 26.67 9.35 -28.74
C LYS A 351 26.16 8.41 -27.63
N LEU A 352 25.04 8.73 -27.01
CA LEU A 352 24.31 7.88 -26.04
C LEU A 352 23.59 6.71 -26.76
N GLN A 353 23.20 6.89 -28.01
CA GLN A 353 22.62 5.84 -28.83
C GLN A 353 23.55 4.62 -28.96
N GLU A 354 24.87 4.79 -28.85
CA GLU A 354 25.84 3.70 -28.90
C GLU A 354 25.87 2.89 -27.58
N THR A 355 25.53 3.51 -26.47
CA THR A 355 25.56 2.90 -25.11
C THR A 355 24.21 2.34 -24.68
N LEU A 356 23.11 2.73 -25.32
CA LEU A 356 21.77 2.23 -25.02
C LEU A 356 21.54 0.84 -25.67
N PRO A 357 20.75 -0.03 -24.98
CA PRO A 357 20.28 -1.25 -25.61
C PRO A 357 19.65 -0.97 -26.99
N LYS A 358 19.90 -1.83 -27.99
CA LYS A 358 19.43 -1.65 -29.37
C LYS A 358 17.93 -1.35 -29.46
N THR A 359 17.14 -1.96 -28.60
CA THR A 359 15.68 -1.76 -28.48
C THR A 359 15.30 -0.35 -28.03
N LEU A 360 16.06 0.24 -27.10
CA LEU A 360 15.87 1.63 -26.68
C LEU A 360 16.32 2.62 -27.77
N ARG A 361 17.44 2.36 -28.46
CA ARG A 361 17.88 3.17 -29.59
C ARG A 361 16.77 3.33 -30.62
N MET A 362 16.15 2.23 -30.99
CA MET A 362 15.09 2.21 -32.01
C MET A 362 13.82 2.95 -31.55
N ALA A 363 13.49 2.94 -30.25
CA ALA A 363 12.37 3.70 -29.71
C ALA A 363 12.56 5.22 -29.80
N PHE A 364 13.84 5.68 -29.85
CA PHE A 364 14.19 7.11 -29.93
C PHE A 364 14.31 7.65 -31.36
N THR A 365 14.52 6.80 -32.36
CA THR A 365 14.76 7.18 -33.77
C THR A 365 13.51 7.09 -34.65
N GLY A 366 12.31 7.18 -34.06
CA GLY A 366 11.05 7.20 -34.81
C GLY A 366 11.08 8.22 -35.97
N SER A 367 10.34 7.94 -37.03
CA SER A 367 10.32 8.60 -38.34
C SER A 367 10.20 10.13 -38.39
N THR A 368 10.08 10.80 -37.25
CA THR A 368 9.89 12.28 -37.17
C THR A 368 11.00 12.99 -36.39
N GLY A 369 11.99 12.29 -35.84
CA GLY A 369 13.08 12.91 -35.05
C GLY A 369 12.64 13.60 -33.72
N THR A 370 11.38 13.46 -33.29
CA THR A 370 10.87 14.14 -32.10
C THR A 370 10.98 13.27 -30.86
N LEU A 371 11.71 13.78 -29.86
CA LEU A 371 11.94 13.18 -28.53
C LEU A 371 10.76 13.37 -27.55
N GLU A 372 9.65 13.95 -28.00
CA GLU A 372 8.57 14.41 -27.13
C GLU A 372 7.90 13.34 -26.26
N PRO A 373 7.60 12.12 -26.74
CA PRO A 373 6.94 11.11 -25.91
C PRO A 373 7.78 10.61 -24.74
N LEU A 374 9.08 10.49 -24.97
CA LEU A 374 10.03 10.06 -23.94
C LEU A 374 10.25 11.14 -22.89
N HIS A 375 10.16 12.38 -23.31
CA HIS A 375 10.16 13.51 -22.39
C HIS A 375 8.98 13.44 -21.42
N PHE A 376 7.79 13.08 -21.90
CA PHE A 376 6.61 12.88 -21.06
C PHE A 376 6.84 11.80 -20.00
N PHE A 377 7.23 10.59 -20.40
CA PHE A 377 7.47 9.51 -19.44
C PHE A 377 8.62 9.85 -18.48
N LYS A 378 9.65 10.53 -18.93
CA LYS A 378 10.70 11.04 -18.06
C LYS A 378 10.16 12.00 -17.02
N GLN A 379 9.33 12.97 -17.40
CA GLN A 379 8.71 13.92 -16.48
C GLN A 379 7.77 13.21 -15.49
N TYR A 380 7.01 12.24 -15.98
CA TYR A 380 6.13 11.43 -15.15
C TYR A 380 6.90 10.64 -14.09
N ILE A 381 7.99 9.97 -14.46
CA ILE A 381 8.84 9.22 -13.53
C ILE A 381 9.50 10.18 -12.52
N LEU A 382 10.00 11.33 -12.97
CA LEU A 382 10.60 12.35 -12.11
C LEU A 382 9.59 12.92 -11.12
N PHE A 383 8.35 13.12 -11.54
CA PHE A 383 7.28 13.58 -10.66
C PHE A 383 6.98 12.56 -9.56
N ILE A 384 6.81 11.27 -9.90
CA ILE A 384 6.60 10.20 -8.91
C ILE A 384 7.79 10.13 -7.95
N LYS A 385 9.02 10.16 -8.45
CA LYS A 385 10.25 10.19 -7.66
C LYS A 385 10.26 11.33 -6.65
N GLN A 386 9.97 12.56 -7.10
CA GLN A 386 9.91 13.74 -6.25
C GLN A 386 8.84 13.61 -5.17
N SER A 387 7.68 13.05 -5.53
CA SER A 387 6.58 12.80 -4.58
C SER A 387 6.98 11.82 -3.48
N ILE A 388 7.76 10.78 -3.82
CA ILE A 388 8.28 9.79 -2.86
C ILE A 388 9.35 10.41 -1.93
N LEU A 389 10.22 11.28 -2.47
CA LEU A 389 11.31 11.91 -1.73
C LEU A 389 10.88 13.17 -0.95
N ALA A 390 9.65 13.61 -1.09
CA ALA A 390 9.16 14.82 -0.45
C ALA A 390 9.02 14.67 1.08
N LEU A 391 9.31 15.73 1.81
CA LEU A 391 9.03 15.84 3.24
C LEU A 391 7.51 15.85 3.49
N PRO A 392 7.04 15.54 4.71
CA PRO A 392 5.60 15.45 5.01
C PRO A 392 4.78 16.66 4.56
N LYS A 393 5.34 17.88 4.71
CA LYS A 393 4.66 19.13 4.32
C LYS A 393 4.64 19.40 2.81
N GLU A 394 5.55 18.78 2.08
CA GLU A 394 5.78 19.01 0.65
C GLU A 394 5.19 17.87 -0.19
N ARG A 395 4.84 16.76 0.45
CA ARG A 395 4.29 15.60 -0.23
C ARG A 395 2.92 15.92 -0.82
N PRO A 396 2.70 15.65 -2.12
CA PRO A 396 1.44 15.98 -2.76
C PRO A 396 0.32 15.06 -2.27
N THR A 397 -0.89 15.61 -2.19
CA THR A 397 -2.14 14.84 -2.05
C THR A 397 -2.51 14.16 -3.36
N GLY A 398 -3.49 13.24 -3.34
CA GLY A 398 -4.01 12.60 -4.54
C GLY A 398 -4.49 13.62 -5.58
N ASN A 399 -5.20 14.66 -5.14
CA ASN A 399 -5.68 15.73 -6.02
C ASN A 399 -4.53 16.53 -6.66
N MET A 400 -3.50 16.89 -5.90
CA MET A 400 -2.31 17.58 -6.45
C MET A 400 -1.59 16.72 -7.49
N CYS A 401 -1.48 15.41 -7.24
CA CYS A 401 -0.92 14.48 -8.21
C CYS A 401 -1.77 14.45 -9.50
N LEU A 402 -3.10 14.36 -9.38
CA LEU A 402 -4.02 14.35 -10.52
C LEU A 402 -3.93 15.64 -11.35
N GLN A 403 -3.84 16.79 -10.70
CA GLN A 403 -3.67 18.09 -11.37
C GLN A 403 -2.32 18.20 -12.10
N THR A 404 -1.30 17.48 -11.65
CA THR A 404 0.02 17.45 -12.31
C THR A 404 0.06 16.45 -13.47
N ILE A 405 -0.42 15.22 -13.25
CA ILE A 405 -0.37 14.15 -14.26
C ILE A 405 -1.37 14.43 -15.41
N GLY A 406 -2.56 14.94 -15.10
CA GLY A 406 -3.61 15.16 -16.10
C GLY A 406 -3.18 16.01 -17.30
N PRO A 407 -2.56 17.18 -17.10
CA PRO A 407 -2.04 18.01 -18.21
C PRO A 407 -0.92 17.35 -19.02
N MET A 408 -0.05 16.54 -18.36
CA MET A 408 1.00 15.80 -19.05
C MET A 408 0.38 14.83 -20.09
N PHE A 409 -0.74 14.21 -19.75
CA PHE A 409 -1.43 13.23 -20.59
C PHE A 409 -2.05 13.82 -21.86
N LYS A 410 -2.53 15.06 -21.80
CA LYS A 410 -3.17 15.71 -22.94
C LYS A 410 -2.22 16.02 -24.10
N LYS A 411 -0.91 15.94 -23.85
CA LYS A 411 0.16 16.34 -24.78
C LYS A 411 0.96 15.17 -25.36
N ILE A 412 0.56 13.91 -25.13
CA ILE A 412 1.33 12.75 -25.61
C ILE A 412 1.26 12.69 -27.15
N PRO A 413 2.38 12.88 -27.83
CA PRO A 413 2.43 12.75 -29.29
C PRO A 413 2.33 11.30 -29.75
N LYS A 414 2.22 11.06 -31.07
CA LYS A 414 2.23 9.72 -31.65
C LYS A 414 3.59 9.06 -31.42
N VAL A 415 3.65 8.02 -30.60
CA VAL A 415 4.86 7.24 -30.29
C VAL A 415 4.96 6.06 -31.25
N ASN A 416 6.18 5.70 -31.65
CA ASN A 416 6.41 4.43 -32.33
C ASN A 416 6.42 3.29 -31.30
N TYR A 417 5.27 2.67 -31.11
CA TYR A 417 5.03 1.65 -30.09
C TYR A 417 5.63 0.28 -30.42
N VAL A 418 5.95 -0.02 -31.70
CA VAL A 418 6.59 -1.27 -32.11
C VAL A 418 7.93 -1.46 -31.38
N MET A 419 8.61 -0.36 -31.12
CA MET A 419 9.94 -0.38 -30.50
C MET A 419 9.90 -0.49 -28.98
N LEU A 420 8.85 0.08 -28.34
CA LEU A 420 8.55 -0.12 -26.93
C LEU A 420 8.13 -1.56 -26.61
N GLU A 421 7.52 -2.25 -27.58
CA GLU A 421 7.09 -3.64 -27.47
C GLU A 421 8.26 -4.59 -27.17
N ASN A 422 9.33 -4.52 -27.95
CA ASN A 422 10.53 -5.33 -27.74
C ASN A 422 11.22 -5.02 -26.39
N PHE A 423 11.12 -3.77 -25.94
CA PHE A 423 11.64 -3.34 -24.66
C PHE A 423 10.83 -3.94 -23.50
N LEU A 424 9.49 -3.86 -23.57
CA LEU A 424 8.61 -4.44 -22.57
C LEU A 424 8.65 -5.97 -22.55
N ALA A 425 8.90 -6.61 -23.69
CA ALA A 425 9.09 -8.04 -23.78
C ALA A 425 10.22 -8.55 -22.88
N ASN A 426 11.34 -7.83 -22.84
CA ASN A 426 12.47 -8.15 -21.97
C ASN A 426 12.17 -7.92 -20.48
N SER A 427 11.09 -7.22 -20.17
CA SER A 427 10.70 -6.90 -18.78
C SER A 427 9.89 -8.02 -18.11
N VAL A 428 9.37 -8.99 -18.86
CA VAL A 428 8.54 -10.08 -18.32
C VAL A 428 9.29 -10.89 -17.25
N THR A 429 10.55 -11.23 -17.50
CA THR A 429 11.37 -11.98 -16.53
C THR A 429 11.67 -11.12 -15.30
N THR A 430 11.96 -9.84 -15.49
CA THR A 430 12.21 -8.88 -14.40
C THR A 430 10.99 -8.73 -13.54
N SER A 431 9.78 -8.61 -14.13
CA SER A 431 8.52 -8.51 -13.41
C SER A 431 8.22 -9.75 -12.56
N LYS A 432 8.44 -10.97 -13.10
CA LYS A 432 8.26 -12.22 -12.32
C LYS A 432 9.22 -12.33 -11.14
N ASN A 433 10.45 -11.87 -11.29
CA ASN A 433 11.43 -11.86 -10.19
C ASN A 433 11.07 -10.82 -9.13
N TYR A 434 10.55 -9.68 -9.53
CA TYR A 434 10.07 -8.65 -8.62
C TYR A 434 8.88 -9.15 -7.80
N GLU A 435 7.90 -9.79 -8.44
CA GLU A 435 6.74 -10.38 -7.76
C GLU A 435 7.16 -11.36 -6.66
N LYS A 436 8.07 -12.30 -6.98
CA LYS A 436 8.64 -13.23 -5.98
C LYS A 436 9.31 -12.51 -4.83
N THR A 437 9.99 -11.41 -5.14
CA THR A 437 10.72 -10.60 -4.18
C THR A 437 9.77 -9.84 -3.25
N ILE A 438 8.70 -9.23 -3.80
CA ILE A 438 7.66 -8.55 -3.03
C ILE A 438 6.95 -9.55 -2.12
N LYS A 439 6.51 -10.70 -2.66
CA LYS A 439 5.88 -11.76 -1.86
C LYS A 439 6.74 -12.17 -0.67
N LYS A 440 8.02 -12.43 -0.89
CA LYS A 440 8.96 -12.77 0.20
C LYS A 440 9.08 -11.67 1.26
N GLN A 441 8.99 -10.40 0.86
CA GLN A 441 9.05 -9.26 1.78
C GLN A 441 7.73 -9.11 2.54
N GLU A 442 6.60 -9.32 1.88
CA GLU A 442 5.28 -9.34 2.51
C GLU A 442 5.19 -10.46 3.54
N ASP A 443 5.62 -11.69 3.20
CA ASP A 443 5.68 -12.83 4.11
C ASP A 443 6.53 -12.51 5.35
N ARG A 444 7.70 -11.87 5.17
CA ARG A 444 8.56 -11.45 6.28
C ARG A 444 7.89 -10.40 7.17
N THR A 445 7.26 -9.41 6.56
CA THR A 445 6.51 -8.36 7.26
C THR A 445 5.38 -8.98 8.06
N LEU A 446 4.66 -9.91 7.45
CA LEU A 446 3.60 -10.67 8.08
C LEU A 446 4.09 -11.43 9.32
N GLN A 447 5.22 -12.13 9.22
CA GLN A 447 5.82 -12.84 10.37
C GLN A 447 6.15 -11.88 11.52
N LEU A 448 6.70 -10.70 11.22
CA LEU A 448 6.97 -9.68 12.24
C LEU A 448 5.68 -9.18 12.91
N ILE A 449 4.63 -8.92 12.12
CA ILE A 449 3.31 -8.52 12.64
C ILE A 449 2.74 -9.61 13.56
N LEU A 450 2.78 -10.86 13.12
CA LEU A 450 2.30 -12.01 13.91
C LEU A 450 3.10 -12.19 15.19
N GLN A 451 4.42 -12.01 15.15
CA GLN A 451 5.28 -12.10 16.31
C GLN A 451 4.96 -10.98 17.32
N GLU A 452 4.81 -9.75 16.89
CA GLU A 452 4.42 -8.64 17.75
C GLU A 452 3.03 -8.83 18.34
N ASN A 453 2.05 -9.28 17.53
CA ASN A 453 0.71 -9.59 18.02
C ASN A 453 0.71 -10.75 19.03
N LYS A 454 1.60 -11.75 18.84
CA LYS A 454 1.77 -12.84 19.82
C LYS A 454 2.31 -12.32 21.15
N ILE A 455 3.31 -11.44 21.12
CA ILE A 455 3.86 -10.80 22.32
C ILE A 455 2.76 -10.00 23.03
N ARG A 456 1.98 -9.21 22.31
CA ARG A 456 0.85 -8.45 22.86
C ARG A 456 -0.23 -9.36 23.46
N LYS A 457 -0.60 -10.45 22.75
CA LYS A 457 -1.58 -11.43 23.25
C LYS A 457 -1.07 -12.17 24.50
N GLN A 458 0.20 -12.47 24.60
CA GLN A 458 0.80 -13.04 25.79
C GLN A 458 0.77 -12.05 26.96
N ALA A 459 1.06 -10.79 26.70
CA ALA A 459 0.92 -9.72 27.70
C ALA A 459 -0.51 -9.60 28.22
N ASN A 460 -1.52 -9.71 27.35
CA ASN A 460 -2.94 -9.61 27.73
C ASN A 460 -3.49 -10.87 28.43
N LYS A 461 -2.97 -12.09 28.12
CA LYS A 461 -3.44 -13.35 28.75
C LYS A 461 -2.98 -13.54 30.18
N MET A 462 -1.98 -12.79 30.64
CA MET A 462 -1.49 -12.88 32.01
C MET A 462 -2.29 -12.00 32.99
N HIS A 463 -3.37 -11.34 32.51
CA HIS A 463 -4.25 -10.46 33.24
C HIS A 463 -5.72 -10.92 33.30
N ALA A 464 -6.06 -12.02 32.66
CA ALA A 464 -7.34 -12.71 32.86
C ALA A 464 -7.18 -13.89 33.83
#